data_2344c35ae3787dbe9149266cd064f2dd
#
_entry.id   2344c35ae3787dbe9149266cd064f2dd
#
_cell.length_a   1.000
_cell.length_b   1.000
_cell.length_c   1.000
_cell.angle_alpha   90.00
_cell.angle_beta   90.00
_cell.angle_gamma   90.00
#
_symmetry.space_group_name_H-M   'P 1'
#
loop_
_entity.id
_entity.type
_entity.pdbx_description
1 polymer ?
#
loop_
_entity_poly.entity_id
_entity_poly.type
_entity_poly.pdbx_seq_one_letter_code
_entity_poly.pdbx_strand_id
1 'polypeptide(L)'
;MQTQLLKPKAINVEHIGLNRAKVTLEPFERGYGHTLGNALRRVLLSSMVGYAATDVTIAGVLHEYSSIDGVQEDVVNILLNLKGVVFKLHNRDEVTLSLRKDGEGAVTAADIQTPHDVEIINPDHVIATLSQGGKLDIQIKVEKGRGYVPGTMRRYADESTKSIGRIVLDASFSPVKRVSYTVESARVEQRTDLDKLVMEIETNGAITAEDAVRASAKILVEQLAVFAQLEGSELAAFDVPAQRGGNAQFDPILLRPVDELELTVRSANCLKAENIYYIGDLIQRTENELLKTPNLGRKSLNEIKEVLASRGLTLGMKLESWPPAGLDKR
;
A
#
# COMPACT_ATOMS: atom_id res chain seq x y z
N MET A 1 21.11 33.76 -2.16
CA MET A 1 19.82 33.29 -1.55
C MET A 1 19.69 31.81 -1.81
N GLN A 2 19.51 30.98 -0.78
CA GLN A 2 19.27 29.55 -1.00
C GLN A 2 17.86 29.39 -1.59
N THR A 3 17.77 28.97 -2.84
CA THR A 3 16.50 28.69 -3.54
C THR A 3 15.93 27.31 -3.25
N GLN A 4 16.70 26.44 -2.60
CA GLN A 4 16.25 25.10 -2.22
C GLN A 4 15.53 25.11 -0.88
N LEU A 5 14.34 24.52 -0.85
CA LEU A 5 13.58 24.32 0.38
C LEU A 5 14.29 23.32 1.30
N LEU A 6 14.36 23.65 2.59
CA LEU A 6 14.89 22.76 3.60
C LEU A 6 13.96 21.53 3.75
N LYS A 7 14.55 20.36 3.79
CA LYS A 7 13.85 19.09 3.99
C LYS A 7 14.37 18.43 5.27
N PRO A 8 13.51 17.81 6.08
CA PRO A 8 13.95 17.02 7.21
C PRO A 8 14.84 15.86 6.73
N LYS A 9 15.95 15.63 7.43
CA LYS A 9 16.91 14.57 7.08
C LYS A 9 16.57 13.23 7.71
N ALA A 10 15.88 13.25 8.84
CA ALA A 10 15.53 12.06 9.61
C ALA A 10 14.17 12.23 10.28
N ILE A 11 13.51 11.11 10.54
CA ILE A 11 12.33 11.02 11.37
C ILE A 11 12.80 10.52 12.73
N ASN A 12 12.50 11.26 13.79
CA ASN A 12 12.73 10.81 15.16
C ASN A 12 11.44 10.23 15.71
N VAL A 13 11.49 8.98 16.19
CA VAL A 13 10.33 8.27 16.75
C VAL A 13 10.62 7.93 18.20
N GLU A 14 9.76 8.40 19.09
CA GLU A 14 9.79 8.14 20.53
C GLU A 14 8.55 7.34 20.90
N HIS A 15 8.73 6.12 21.39
CA HIS A 15 7.63 5.28 21.86
C HIS A 15 7.21 5.73 23.26
N ILE A 16 5.97 6.23 23.39
CA ILE A 16 5.39 6.68 24.67
C ILE A 16 4.64 5.53 25.35
N GLY A 17 4.24 4.52 24.59
CA GLY A 17 3.50 3.36 25.09
C GLY A 17 3.49 2.23 24.07
N LEU A 18 2.79 1.14 24.39
CA LEU A 18 2.76 -0.09 23.59
C LEU A 18 2.35 0.17 22.13
N ASN A 19 1.30 0.99 21.94
CA ASN A 19 0.73 1.29 20.62
C ASN A 19 0.69 2.81 20.34
N ARG A 20 1.48 3.60 21.07
CA ARG A 20 1.51 5.06 20.96
C ARG A 20 2.95 5.54 20.79
N ALA A 21 3.16 6.34 19.76
CA ALA A 21 4.46 6.96 19.50
C ALA A 21 4.32 8.44 19.15
N LYS A 22 5.37 9.18 19.47
CA LYS A 22 5.58 10.56 19.08
C LYS A 22 6.59 10.59 17.94
N VAL A 23 6.18 11.14 16.82
CA VAL A 23 6.98 11.25 15.61
C VAL A 23 7.33 12.71 15.40
N THR A 24 8.63 13.01 15.37
CA THR A 24 9.15 14.37 15.22
C THR A 24 9.90 14.49 13.90
N LEU A 25 9.56 15.53 13.14
CA LEU A 25 10.20 15.85 11.86
C LEU A 25 10.62 17.32 11.88
N GLU A 26 11.90 17.57 11.66
CA GLU A 26 12.51 18.91 11.59
C GLU A 26 13.77 18.88 10.73
N PRO A 27 14.18 20.01 10.11
CA PRO A 27 13.45 21.27 9.98
C PRO A 27 12.56 21.29 8.72
N PHE A 28 11.50 22.08 8.77
CA PHE A 28 10.69 22.46 7.62
C PHE A 28 10.75 23.97 7.42
N GLU A 29 10.54 24.45 6.20
CA GLU A 29 10.26 25.87 5.96
C GLU A 29 8.92 26.25 6.61
N ARG A 30 8.82 27.53 7.01
CA ARG A 30 7.64 28.07 7.71
C ARG A 30 6.34 27.76 6.97
N GLY A 31 5.37 27.21 7.69
CA GLY A 31 4.02 26.84 7.19
C GLY A 31 3.92 25.39 6.70
N TYR A 32 5.04 24.75 6.32
CA TYR A 32 5.02 23.35 5.87
C TYR A 32 4.66 22.37 6.98
N GLY A 33 4.98 22.67 8.23
CA GLY A 33 4.59 21.87 9.38
C GLY A 33 3.08 21.69 9.46
N HIS A 34 2.30 22.75 9.32
CA HIS A 34 0.83 22.69 9.31
C HIS A 34 0.26 22.00 8.07
N THR A 35 0.80 22.30 6.89
CA THR A 35 0.35 21.69 5.62
C THR A 35 0.54 20.17 5.65
N LEU A 36 1.74 19.71 5.97
CA LEU A 36 2.05 18.28 5.99
C LEU A 36 1.41 17.57 7.19
N GLY A 37 1.40 18.20 8.36
CA GLY A 37 0.78 17.66 9.56
C GLY A 37 -0.72 17.39 9.37
N ASN A 38 -1.45 18.35 8.78
CA ASN A 38 -2.87 18.18 8.48
C ASN A 38 -3.10 17.11 7.38
N ALA A 39 -2.32 17.13 6.30
CA ALA A 39 -2.45 16.16 5.22
C ALA A 39 -2.18 14.73 5.73
N LEU A 40 -1.07 14.50 6.45
CA LEU A 40 -0.72 13.21 7.03
C LEU A 40 -1.79 12.74 8.03
N ARG A 41 -2.25 13.64 8.94
CA ARG A 41 -3.30 13.31 9.89
C ARG A 41 -4.57 12.82 9.20
N ARG A 42 -5.01 13.49 8.14
CA ARG A 42 -6.20 13.09 7.38
C ARG A 42 -6.03 11.72 6.73
N VAL A 43 -4.90 11.49 6.07
CA VAL A 43 -4.62 10.21 5.41
C VAL A 43 -4.50 9.08 6.42
N LEU A 44 -3.82 9.30 7.55
CA LEU A 44 -3.68 8.33 8.63
C LEU A 44 -5.04 7.87 9.18
N LEU A 45 -6.00 8.78 9.32
CA LEU A 45 -7.32 8.45 9.87
C LEU A 45 -8.29 7.85 8.84
N SER A 46 -8.18 8.23 7.55
CA SER A 46 -9.18 7.88 6.54
C SER A 46 -8.75 6.81 5.53
N SER A 47 -7.45 6.68 5.28
CA SER A 47 -6.98 5.96 4.08
C SER A 47 -6.12 4.75 4.38
N MET A 48 -5.84 4.48 5.64
CA MET A 48 -5.05 3.32 6.04
C MET A 48 -5.85 2.04 5.83
N VAL A 49 -5.15 1.01 5.34
CA VAL A 49 -5.70 -0.33 5.16
C VAL A 49 -5.68 -1.07 6.50
N GLY A 50 -6.76 -1.77 6.80
CA GLY A 50 -6.86 -2.64 7.97
C GLY A 50 -7.87 -3.75 7.74
N TYR A 51 -8.18 -4.47 8.82
CA TYR A 51 -9.04 -5.64 8.80
C TYR A 51 -10.12 -5.48 9.88
N ALA A 52 -11.35 -5.91 9.58
CA ALA A 52 -12.44 -5.85 10.54
C ALA A 52 -13.43 -7.00 10.30
N ALA A 53 -14.13 -7.41 11.37
CA ALA A 53 -15.27 -8.29 11.26
C ALA A 53 -16.41 -7.54 10.53
N THR A 54 -16.94 -8.15 9.50
CA THR A 54 -17.94 -7.54 8.61
C THR A 54 -19.28 -8.24 8.67
N ASP A 55 -19.27 -9.55 8.86
CA ASP A 55 -20.46 -10.37 8.95
C ASP A 55 -20.28 -11.40 10.06
N VAL A 56 -21.36 -11.67 10.75
CA VAL A 56 -21.41 -12.65 11.83
C VAL A 56 -22.65 -13.54 11.68
N THR A 57 -22.46 -14.82 11.92
CA THR A 57 -23.55 -15.79 12.04
C THR A 57 -23.39 -16.49 13.39
N ILE A 58 -24.43 -16.46 14.21
CA ILE A 58 -24.46 -17.11 15.53
C ILE A 58 -25.47 -18.24 15.50
N ALA A 59 -25.09 -19.42 15.95
CA ALA A 59 -25.98 -20.57 15.97
C ALA A 59 -27.22 -20.28 16.85
N GLY A 60 -28.41 -20.51 16.28
CA GLY A 60 -29.69 -20.27 16.97
C GLY A 60 -30.16 -18.82 17.00
N VAL A 61 -29.42 -17.87 16.39
CA VAL A 61 -29.76 -16.44 16.35
C VAL A 61 -30.15 -16.03 14.94
N LEU A 62 -31.30 -15.35 14.80
CA LEU A 62 -31.81 -14.88 13.52
C LEU A 62 -31.63 -13.37 13.28
N HIS A 63 -31.52 -12.60 14.35
CA HIS A 63 -31.36 -11.15 14.32
C HIS A 63 -30.62 -10.61 15.55
N GLU A 64 -30.09 -9.42 15.46
CA GLU A 64 -29.26 -8.78 16.47
C GLU A 64 -29.97 -8.51 17.82
N TYR A 65 -31.27 -8.43 17.84
CA TYR A 65 -32.07 -8.11 19.06
C TYR A 65 -32.51 -9.38 19.80
N SER A 66 -31.65 -10.39 19.85
CA SER A 66 -31.90 -11.65 20.53
C SER A 66 -31.00 -11.80 21.76
N SER A 67 -31.38 -12.69 22.66
CA SER A 67 -30.55 -13.22 23.75
C SER A 67 -30.21 -14.68 23.47
N ILE A 68 -29.13 -15.17 24.05
CA ILE A 68 -28.69 -16.56 23.92
C ILE A 68 -28.74 -17.18 25.30
N ASP A 69 -29.39 -18.35 25.42
CA ASP A 69 -29.49 -19.04 26.67
C ASP A 69 -28.11 -19.46 27.21
N GLY A 70 -27.83 -19.10 28.46
CA GLY A 70 -26.53 -19.38 29.08
C GLY A 70 -25.41 -18.41 28.71
N VAL A 71 -25.69 -17.30 28.04
CA VAL A 71 -24.77 -16.18 27.77
C VAL A 71 -25.25 -14.94 28.53
N GLN A 72 -24.35 -14.25 29.22
CA GLN A 72 -24.71 -13.08 30.02
C GLN A 72 -25.03 -11.85 29.17
N GLU A 73 -24.25 -11.67 28.09
CA GLU A 73 -24.44 -10.58 27.15
C GLU A 73 -25.54 -10.89 26.12
N ASP A 74 -26.27 -9.87 25.70
CA ASP A 74 -27.14 -9.96 24.55
C ASP A 74 -26.32 -9.96 23.24
N VAL A 75 -26.98 -10.33 22.14
CA VAL A 75 -26.29 -10.42 20.84
C VAL A 75 -25.71 -9.09 20.43
N VAL A 76 -26.37 -7.94 20.69
CA VAL A 76 -25.84 -6.60 20.36
C VAL A 76 -24.51 -6.36 21.08
N ASN A 77 -24.44 -6.69 22.38
CA ASN A 77 -23.23 -6.52 23.17
C ASN A 77 -22.11 -7.45 22.68
N ILE A 78 -22.42 -8.70 22.34
CA ILE A 78 -21.46 -9.62 21.72
C ILE A 78 -20.88 -9.04 20.44
N LEU A 79 -21.74 -8.49 19.57
CA LEU A 79 -21.31 -7.86 18.31
C LEU A 79 -20.45 -6.61 18.54
N LEU A 80 -20.79 -5.80 19.54
CA LEU A 80 -19.99 -4.61 19.93
C LEU A 80 -18.61 -5.03 20.47
N ASN A 81 -18.57 -6.06 21.31
CA ASN A 81 -17.31 -6.62 21.82
C ASN A 81 -16.46 -7.19 20.67
N LEU A 82 -17.09 -7.90 19.73
CA LEU A 82 -16.39 -8.46 18.57
C LEU A 82 -15.76 -7.38 17.67
N LYS A 83 -16.37 -6.19 17.56
CA LYS A 83 -15.77 -5.03 16.87
C LYS A 83 -14.50 -4.53 17.54
N GLY A 84 -14.28 -4.85 18.82
CA GLY A 84 -13.05 -4.54 19.56
C GLY A 84 -11.89 -5.49 19.27
N VAL A 85 -12.14 -6.64 18.63
CA VAL A 85 -11.09 -7.60 18.26
C VAL A 85 -10.28 -7.06 17.08
N VAL A 86 -8.95 -7.08 17.22
CA VAL A 86 -8.02 -6.57 16.21
C VAL A 86 -7.43 -7.74 15.45
N PHE A 87 -7.80 -7.84 14.17
CA PHE A 87 -7.33 -8.85 13.23
C PHE A 87 -6.19 -8.32 12.36
N LYS A 88 -5.27 -9.22 12.01
CA LYS A 88 -4.23 -8.99 11.02
C LYS A 88 -4.15 -10.20 10.11
N LEU A 89 -4.40 -10.01 8.82
CA LEU A 89 -4.34 -11.06 7.81
C LEU A 89 -3.05 -10.90 6.99
N HIS A 90 -2.44 -12.03 6.66
CA HIS A 90 -1.26 -12.09 5.81
C HIS A 90 -1.65 -12.70 4.46
N ASN A 91 -1.42 -11.94 3.37
CA ASN A 91 -1.65 -12.38 1.99
C ASN A 91 -3.09 -12.81 1.62
N ARG A 92 -4.09 -12.35 2.41
CA ARG A 92 -5.52 -12.58 2.13
C ARG A 92 -6.31 -11.29 2.27
N ASP A 93 -7.37 -11.18 1.47
CA ASP A 93 -8.28 -10.05 1.53
C ASP A 93 -9.52 -10.36 2.38
N GLU A 94 -9.89 -11.64 2.52
CA GLU A 94 -11.00 -12.09 3.36
C GLU A 94 -10.75 -13.47 3.97
N VAL A 95 -11.41 -13.75 5.10
CA VAL A 95 -11.39 -15.05 5.77
C VAL A 95 -12.66 -15.23 6.60
N THR A 96 -13.14 -16.45 6.73
CA THR A 96 -14.18 -16.82 7.70
C THR A 96 -13.55 -17.60 8.84
N LEU A 97 -13.72 -17.10 10.06
CA LEU A 97 -13.22 -17.68 11.30
C LEU A 97 -14.36 -18.30 12.10
N SER A 98 -14.07 -19.29 12.90
CA SER A 98 -15.04 -19.91 13.82
C SER A 98 -14.59 -19.73 15.27
N LEU A 99 -15.56 -19.46 16.13
CA LEU A 99 -15.39 -19.44 17.59
C LEU A 99 -16.39 -20.42 18.17
N ARG A 100 -15.90 -21.40 18.91
CA ARG A 100 -16.73 -22.37 19.62
C ARG A 100 -16.25 -22.53 21.04
N LYS A 101 -17.13 -22.31 21.99
CA LYS A 101 -16.85 -22.51 23.40
C LYS A 101 -18.05 -23.05 24.13
N ASP A 102 -17.83 -24.07 24.93
CA ASP A 102 -18.81 -24.71 25.80
C ASP A 102 -18.33 -24.62 27.26
N GLY A 103 -19.27 -24.42 28.16
CA GLY A 103 -18.99 -24.40 29.63
C GLY A 103 -18.84 -22.98 30.18
N GLU A 104 -18.83 -22.88 31.52
CA GLU A 104 -18.79 -21.61 32.24
C GLU A 104 -17.46 -20.89 32.09
N GLY A 105 -17.50 -19.57 31.88
CA GLY A 105 -16.33 -18.71 31.84
C GLY A 105 -16.36 -17.65 30.74
N ALA A 106 -15.35 -16.80 30.72
CA ALA A 106 -15.20 -15.75 29.73
C ALA A 106 -14.77 -16.34 28.37
N VAL A 107 -15.42 -15.90 27.31
CA VAL A 107 -15.05 -16.14 25.91
C VAL A 107 -14.19 -14.98 25.44
N THR A 108 -12.96 -15.26 25.09
CA THR A 108 -11.99 -14.26 24.67
C THR A 108 -11.66 -14.37 23.18
N ALA A 109 -10.99 -13.37 22.65
CA ALA A 109 -10.53 -13.40 21.26
C ALA A 109 -9.55 -14.55 20.98
N ALA A 110 -8.84 -15.07 22.01
CA ALA A 110 -7.99 -16.26 21.90
C ALA A 110 -8.77 -17.54 21.57
N ASP A 111 -10.06 -17.60 21.89
CA ASP A 111 -10.92 -18.77 21.60
C ASP A 111 -11.32 -18.85 20.11
N ILE A 112 -11.04 -17.80 19.32
CA ILE A 112 -11.27 -17.80 17.87
C ILE A 112 -10.25 -18.72 17.20
N GLN A 113 -10.74 -19.68 16.41
CA GLN A 113 -9.88 -20.58 15.65
C GLN A 113 -9.30 -19.84 14.44
N THR A 114 -7.99 -19.59 14.48
CA THR A 114 -7.28 -18.88 13.43
C THR A 114 -6.40 -19.81 12.59
N PRO A 115 -6.45 -19.74 11.24
CA PRO A 115 -5.45 -20.36 10.37
C PRO A 115 -4.09 -19.63 10.52
N HIS A 116 -3.01 -20.22 9.98
CA HIS A 116 -1.65 -19.71 10.11
C HIS A 116 -1.42 -18.30 9.55
N ASP A 117 -2.28 -17.86 8.66
CA ASP A 117 -2.23 -16.56 7.99
C ASP A 117 -3.10 -15.48 8.65
N VAL A 118 -3.66 -15.77 9.83
CA VAL A 118 -4.46 -14.82 10.62
C VAL A 118 -3.89 -14.70 12.03
N GLU A 119 -3.64 -13.48 12.44
CA GLU A 119 -3.14 -13.13 13.76
C GLU A 119 -4.16 -12.25 14.50
N ILE A 120 -4.40 -12.52 15.77
CA ILE A 120 -5.20 -11.68 16.67
C ILE A 120 -4.25 -10.93 17.58
N ILE A 121 -4.30 -9.61 17.53
CA ILE A 121 -3.36 -8.72 18.23
C ILE A 121 -3.72 -8.59 19.73
N ASN A 122 -5.01 -8.68 20.07
CA ASN A 122 -5.52 -8.54 21.42
C ASN A 122 -6.26 -9.82 21.90
N PRO A 123 -5.56 -10.93 22.12
CA PRO A 123 -6.17 -12.23 22.43
C PRO A 123 -6.98 -12.23 23.74
N ASP A 124 -6.64 -11.37 24.70
CA ASP A 124 -7.31 -11.28 26.01
C ASP A 124 -8.63 -10.49 25.96
N HIS A 125 -9.01 -9.96 24.78
CA HIS A 125 -10.24 -9.19 24.65
C HIS A 125 -11.47 -10.08 24.84
N VAL A 126 -12.31 -9.75 25.83
CA VAL A 126 -13.51 -10.51 26.18
C VAL A 126 -14.62 -10.20 25.15
N ILE A 127 -15.20 -11.26 24.59
CA ILE A 127 -16.31 -11.20 23.63
C ILE A 127 -17.63 -11.45 24.32
N ALA A 128 -17.70 -12.47 25.16
CA ALA A 128 -18.90 -12.85 25.91
C ALA A 128 -18.53 -13.60 27.20
N THR A 129 -19.50 -13.78 28.09
CA THR A 129 -19.36 -14.56 29.31
C THR A 129 -20.42 -15.67 29.36
N LEU A 130 -19.98 -16.92 29.46
CA LEU A 130 -20.86 -18.07 29.52
C LEU A 130 -21.19 -18.40 30.98
N SER A 131 -22.44 -18.69 31.27
CA SER A 131 -22.94 -19.24 32.50
C SER A 131 -22.85 -20.79 32.48
N GLN A 132 -23.17 -21.44 33.58
CA GLN A 132 -23.14 -22.90 33.68
C GLN A 132 -24.04 -23.54 32.60
N GLY A 133 -23.46 -24.40 31.77
CA GLY A 133 -24.15 -25.05 30.65
C GLY A 133 -24.33 -24.19 29.36
N GLY A 134 -23.81 -22.95 29.40
CA GLY A 134 -23.82 -22.03 28.22
C GLY A 134 -22.95 -22.58 27.10
N LYS A 135 -23.37 -22.29 25.88
CA LYS A 135 -22.67 -22.64 24.61
C LYS A 135 -22.72 -21.49 23.66
N LEU A 136 -21.59 -21.25 22.97
CA LEU A 136 -21.50 -20.19 21.96
C LEU A 136 -20.78 -20.74 20.71
N ASP A 137 -21.46 -20.64 19.56
CA ASP A 137 -20.89 -21.00 18.25
C ASP A 137 -21.13 -19.83 17.30
N ILE A 138 -20.04 -19.19 16.89
CA ILE A 138 -20.04 -18.00 16.05
C ILE A 138 -19.16 -18.23 14.83
N GLN A 139 -19.66 -17.85 13.65
CA GLN A 139 -18.87 -17.69 12.44
C GLN A 139 -18.68 -16.20 12.17
N ILE A 140 -17.45 -15.79 11.94
CA ILE A 140 -17.02 -14.40 11.80
C ILE A 140 -16.36 -14.24 10.44
N LYS A 141 -16.92 -13.41 9.57
CA LYS A 141 -16.25 -13.02 8.33
C LYS A 141 -15.43 -11.77 8.61
N VAL A 142 -14.13 -11.85 8.33
CA VAL A 142 -13.18 -10.74 8.43
C VAL A 142 -12.75 -10.36 7.04
N GLU A 143 -12.79 -9.07 6.74
CA GLU A 143 -12.40 -8.53 5.43
C GLU A 143 -11.38 -7.41 5.59
N LYS A 144 -10.66 -7.17 4.50
CA LYS A 144 -9.75 -6.04 4.32
C LYS A 144 -10.49 -4.83 3.78
N GLY A 145 -10.22 -3.67 4.33
CA GLY A 145 -10.85 -2.43 3.86
C GLY A 145 -10.12 -1.18 4.30
N ARG A 146 -10.77 -0.04 4.13
CA ARG A 146 -10.26 1.27 4.51
C ARG A 146 -11.35 2.10 5.19
N GLY A 147 -10.97 2.85 6.22
CA GLY A 147 -11.86 3.77 6.91
C GLY A 147 -13.02 3.08 7.62
N TYR A 148 -14.21 3.65 7.52
CA TYR A 148 -15.45 3.14 8.13
C TYR A 148 -16.48 2.86 7.06
N VAL A 149 -17.08 1.67 7.09
CA VAL A 149 -18.13 1.25 6.17
C VAL A 149 -19.37 0.83 6.98
N PRO A 150 -20.50 1.57 6.87
CA PRO A 150 -21.74 1.21 7.54
C PRO A 150 -22.29 -0.13 7.02
N GLY A 151 -22.80 -0.96 7.92
CA GLY A 151 -23.43 -2.24 7.56
C GLY A 151 -24.63 -2.07 6.64
N THR A 152 -25.36 -0.96 6.74
CA THR A 152 -26.47 -0.65 5.85
C THR A 152 -26.06 -0.57 4.38
N MET A 153 -24.91 0.04 4.07
CA MET A 153 -24.39 0.11 2.69
C MET A 153 -24.07 -1.29 2.13
N ARG A 154 -23.60 -2.19 3.00
CA ARG A 154 -23.24 -3.56 2.63
C ARG A 154 -24.48 -4.46 2.46
N ARG A 155 -25.52 -4.23 3.24
CA ARG A 155 -26.81 -4.94 3.09
C ARG A 155 -27.45 -4.74 1.71
N TYR A 156 -27.31 -3.54 1.14
CA TYR A 156 -27.88 -3.24 -0.19
C TYR A 156 -27.03 -3.76 -1.35
N ALA A 157 -25.72 -3.89 -1.17
CA ALA A 157 -24.83 -4.39 -2.21
C ALA A 157 -24.99 -5.91 -2.47
N ASP A 158 -25.46 -6.66 -1.47
CA ASP A 158 -25.47 -8.13 -1.45
C ASP A 158 -26.90 -8.72 -1.36
N GLU A 159 -27.87 -8.12 -2.06
CA GLU A 159 -29.27 -8.61 -2.04
C GLU A 159 -29.45 -10.05 -2.54
N SER A 160 -28.50 -10.55 -3.35
CA SER A 160 -28.54 -11.90 -3.90
C SER A 160 -28.12 -13.00 -2.92
N THR A 161 -27.49 -12.68 -1.79
CA THR A 161 -26.92 -13.63 -0.82
C THR A 161 -27.51 -13.46 0.58
N LYS A 162 -28.83 -13.27 0.71
CA LYS A 162 -29.50 -13.25 2.02
C LYS A 162 -29.49 -14.64 2.65
N SER A 163 -28.41 -15.00 3.32
CA SER A 163 -28.39 -16.15 4.22
C SER A 163 -29.19 -15.81 5.48
N ILE A 164 -30.10 -16.69 5.86
CA ILE A 164 -30.88 -16.57 7.10
C ILE A 164 -29.93 -16.61 8.30
N GLY A 165 -30.06 -15.65 9.23
CA GLY A 165 -29.21 -15.55 10.42
C GLY A 165 -27.86 -14.84 10.21
N ARG A 166 -27.58 -14.30 9.01
CA ARG A 166 -26.41 -13.44 8.78
C ARG A 166 -26.67 -12.04 9.32
N ILE A 167 -25.84 -11.60 10.24
CA ILE A 167 -25.86 -10.25 10.84
C ILE A 167 -24.71 -9.46 10.26
N VAL A 168 -25.01 -8.34 9.59
CA VAL A 168 -24.03 -7.46 8.98
C VAL A 168 -23.59 -6.41 9.99
N LEU A 169 -22.27 -6.28 10.20
CA LEU A 169 -21.69 -5.31 11.11
C LEU A 169 -21.22 -4.05 10.38
N ASP A 170 -21.24 -2.92 11.10
CA ASP A 170 -20.47 -1.75 10.70
C ASP A 170 -18.98 -2.08 10.87
N ALA A 171 -18.21 -1.91 9.82
CA ALA A 171 -16.79 -2.23 9.81
C ALA A 171 -15.93 -0.97 9.96
N SER A 172 -15.09 -0.91 11.00
CA SER A 172 -14.05 0.09 11.17
C SER A 172 -12.70 -0.54 10.86
N PHE A 173 -12.21 -0.29 9.66
CA PHE A 173 -10.97 -0.89 9.16
C PHE A 173 -9.71 -0.15 9.61
N SER A 174 -9.83 1.14 10.01
CA SER A 174 -8.65 1.94 10.33
C SER A 174 -7.83 1.34 11.47
N PRO A 175 -6.55 1.02 11.25
CA PRO A 175 -5.66 0.58 12.32
C PRO A 175 -5.17 1.74 13.19
N VAL A 176 -5.44 2.98 12.80
CA VAL A 176 -5.05 4.19 13.53
C VAL A 176 -6.25 4.70 14.32
N LYS A 177 -6.12 4.73 15.64
CA LYS A 177 -7.18 5.16 16.57
C LYS A 177 -7.20 6.67 16.76
N ARG A 178 -6.02 7.29 16.92
CA ARG A 178 -5.91 8.72 17.20
C ARG A 178 -4.64 9.30 16.58
N VAL A 179 -4.78 10.49 16.03
CA VAL A 179 -3.66 11.30 15.55
C VAL A 179 -3.86 12.74 16.02
N SER A 180 -2.88 13.28 16.72
CA SER A 180 -2.75 14.71 17.00
C SER A 180 -1.43 15.21 16.46
N TYR A 181 -1.36 16.48 16.08
CA TYR A 181 -0.12 17.12 15.71
C TYR A 181 -0.01 18.53 16.26
N THR A 182 1.20 18.96 16.53
CA THR A 182 1.58 20.30 16.91
C THR A 182 2.74 20.76 16.05
N VAL A 183 2.83 22.05 15.81
CA VAL A 183 3.94 22.67 15.11
C VAL A 183 4.65 23.59 16.08
N GLU A 184 5.92 23.33 16.30
CA GLU A 184 6.83 24.06 17.15
C GLU A 184 7.85 24.81 16.29
N SER A 185 8.51 25.84 16.85
CA SER A 185 9.61 26.51 16.17
C SER A 185 10.87 25.65 16.20
N ALA A 186 11.51 25.48 15.06
CA ALA A 186 12.81 24.84 14.93
C ALA A 186 13.91 25.87 14.69
N ARG A 187 15.11 25.59 15.18
CA ARG A 187 16.29 26.42 14.94
C ARG A 187 17.37 25.61 14.24
N VAL A 188 17.81 26.12 13.10
CA VAL A 188 18.98 25.59 12.40
C VAL A 188 20.00 26.75 12.22
N GLU A 189 21.11 26.67 12.90
CA GLU A 189 22.13 27.70 12.92
C GLU A 189 21.57 29.08 13.34
N GLN A 190 21.51 30.03 12.41
CA GLN A 190 20.99 31.39 12.65
C GLN A 190 19.50 31.53 12.27
N ARG A 191 18.92 30.55 11.61
CA ARG A 191 17.47 30.54 11.25
C ARG A 191 16.64 30.03 12.41
N THR A 192 15.69 30.84 12.85
CA THR A 192 14.75 30.53 13.94
C THR A 192 13.29 30.51 13.48
N ASP A 193 13.09 30.70 12.17
CA ASP A 193 11.79 30.82 11.51
C ASP A 193 11.30 29.49 10.88
N LEU A 194 11.90 28.38 11.30
CA LEU A 194 11.60 27.05 10.77
C LEU A 194 10.55 26.33 11.60
N ASP A 195 9.85 25.40 10.97
CA ASP A 195 8.83 24.56 11.62
C ASP A 195 9.44 23.22 12.05
N LYS A 196 9.00 22.76 13.23
CA LYS A 196 9.17 21.40 13.73
C LYS A 196 7.81 20.78 13.87
N LEU A 197 7.54 19.73 13.11
CA LEU A 197 6.31 18.98 13.19
C LEU A 197 6.43 17.85 14.21
N VAL A 198 5.55 17.85 15.18
CA VAL A 198 5.43 16.81 16.20
C VAL A 198 4.06 16.15 16.06
N MET A 199 4.05 14.84 15.82
CA MET A 199 2.81 14.07 15.68
C MET A 199 2.75 12.98 16.76
N GLU A 200 1.62 12.89 17.45
CA GLU A 200 1.33 11.75 18.32
C GLU A 200 0.33 10.83 17.64
N ILE A 201 0.69 9.58 17.53
CA ILE A 201 -0.07 8.57 16.79
C ILE A 201 -0.33 7.40 17.74
N GLU A 202 -1.60 7.03 17.84
CA GLU A 202 -2.06 5.85 18.57
C GLU A 202 -2.68 4.86 17.59
N THR A 203 -2.16 3.62 17.58
CA THR A 203 -2.65 2.54 16.71
C THR A 203 -3.41 1.49 17.53
N ASN A 204 -4.01 0.54 16.85
CA ASN A 204 -4.62 -0.63 17.48
C ASN A 204 -3.63 -1.80 17.70
N GLY A 205 -2.36 -1.64 17.30
CA GLY A 205 -1.32 -2.66 17.40
C GLY A 205 -1.11 -3.50 16.12
N ALA A 206 -2.04 -3.45 15.16
CA ALA A 206 -1.87 -4.17 13.89
C ALA A 206 -0.77 -3.56 12.99
N ILE A 207 -0.47 -2.29 13.19
CA ILE A 207 0.59 -1.54 12.49
C ILE A 207 1.36 -0.69 13.49
N THR A 208 2.65 -0.52 13.26
CA THR A 208 3.47 0.42 14.04
C THR A 208 3.19 1.87 13.61
N ALA A 209 3.43 2.84 14.50
CA ALA A 209 3.26 4.24 14.15
C ALA A 209 4.19 4.69 13.01
N GLU A 210 5.40 4.14 12.95
CA GLU A 210 6.37 4.40 11.89
C GLU A 210 5.87 3.92 10.53
N ASP A 211 5.39 2.68 10.47
CA ASP A 211 4.87 2.11 9.22
C ASP A 211 3.59 2.81 8.78
N ALA A 212 2.76 3.25 9.73
CA ALA A 212 1.58 4.06 9.44
C ALA A 212 1.96 5.40 8.79
N VAL A 213 2.95 6.13 9.34
CA VAL A 213 3.44 7.38 8.76
C VAL A 213 4.04 7.14 7.37
N ARG A 214 4.86 6.09 7.22
CA ARG A 214 5.48 5.73 5.94
C ARG A 214 4.43 5.41 4.88
N ALA A 215 3.42 4.61 5.23
CA ALA A 215 2.31 4.26 4.34
C ALA A 215 1.47 5.49 3.96
N SER A 216 1.16 6.37 4.93
CA SER A 216 0.41 7.61 4.67
C SER A 216 1.17 8.57 3.76
N ALA A 217 2.47 8.72 3.96
CA ALA A 217 3.34 9.52 3.10
C ALA A 217 3.39 8.98 1.67
N LYS A 218 3.48 7.63 1.52
CA LYS A 218 3.45 6.97 0.21
C LYS A 218 2.14 7.25 -0.54
N ILE A 219 1.00 7.15 0.14
CA ILE A 219 -0.31 7.48 -0.44
C ILE A 219 -0.35 8.94 -0.92
N LEU A 220 0.17 9.90 -0.12
CA LEU A 220 0.21 11.30 -0.52
C LEU A 220 1.09 11.51 -1.76
N VAL A 221 2.26 10.89 -1.81
CA VAL A 221 3.16 10.98 -2.97
C VAL A 221 2.49 10.43 -4.22
N GLU A 222 1.84 9.26 -4.15
CA GLU A 222 1.12 8.65 -5.26
C GLU A 222 -0.03 9.54 -5.76
N GLN A 223 -0.81 10.14 -4.85
CA GLN A 223 -1.91 11.04 -5.21
C GLN A 223 -1.42 12.36 -5.80
N LEU A 224 -0.31 12.90 -5.31
CA LEU A 224 0.27 14.16 -5.81
C LEU A 224 1.04 13.97 -7.13
N ALA A 225 1.50 12.77 -7.43
CA ALA A 225 2.21 12.46 -8.67
C ALA A 225 1.40 12.83 -9.92
N VAL A 226 0.07 12.63 -9.88
CA VAL A 226 -0.83 13.00 -10.99
C VAL A 226 -0.76 14.50 -11.29
N PHE A 227 -0.66 15.36 -10.28
CA PHE A 227 -0.55 16.80 -10.45
C PHE A 227 0.83 17.22 -10.99
N ALA A 228 1.87 16.47 -10.64
CA ALA A 228 3.23 16.72 -11.13
C ALA A 228 3.42 16.30 -12.59
N GLN A 229 2.55 15.42 -13.12
CA GLN A 229 2.60 14.89 -14.49
C GLN A 229 1.56 15.54 -15.40
N LEU A 230 0.94 16.66 -15.03
CA LEU A 230 0.00 17.38 -15.89
C LEU A 230 0.73 17.86 -17.15
N GLU A 231 0.44 17.20 -18.27
CA GLU A 231 0.92 17.62 -19.59
C GLU A 231 0.28 18.95 -19.98
N GLY A 232 1.10 19.95 -20.32
CA GLY A 232 0.64 21.22 -20.87
C GLY A 232 1.09 22.50 -20.15
N SER A 233 1.87 22.42 -19.09
CA SER A 233 2.48 23.58 -18.47
C SER A 233 4.00 23.41 -18.49
N GLU A 234 4.68 24.18 -19.36
CA GLU A 234 6.09 24.52 -19.15
C GLU A 234 6.22 25.34 -17.85
N LEU A 235 5.98 24.72 -16.71
CA LEU A 235 6.50 25.20 -15.45
C LEU A 235 8.01 24.98 -15.52
N ALA A 236 8.73 26.08 -15.75
CA ALA A 236 10.15 26.13 -15.68
C ALA A 236 10.65 25.24 -14.54
N ALA A 237 11.54 24.35 -14.88
CA ALA A 237 12.17 23.34 -14.05
C ALA A 237 12.41 23.84 -12.63
N PHE A 238 11.52 23.50 -11.71
CA PHE A 238 11.94 23.27 -10.35
C PHE A 238 12.74 21.97 -10.40
N ASP A 239 14.07 22.11 -10.46
CA ASP A 239 15.00 21.00 -10.26
C ASP A 239 14.65 20.28 -8.96
N VAL A 240 13.79 19.30 -9.05
CA VAL A 240 13.70 18.26 -8.05
C VAL A 240 14.90 17.38 -8.32
N PRO A 241 15.96 17.39 -7.50
CA PRO A 241 17.04 16.46 -7.70
C PRO A 241 16.45 15.06 -7.56
N ALA A 242 16.33 14.36 -8.69
CA ALA A 242 16.05 12.95 -8.69
C ALA A 242 17.07 12.30 -7.74
N GLN A 243 16.60 11.74 -6.64
CA GLN A 243 17.42 10.86 -5.82
C GLN A 243 17.81 9.68 -6.71
N ARG A 244 19.01 9.77 -7.29
CA ARG A 244 19.71 8.65 -7.93
C ARG A 244 20.16 7.71 -6.80
N GLY A 245 19.20 6.96 -6.29
CA GLY A 245 19.41 5.76 -5.48
C GLY A 245 19.28 4.56 -6.41
N GLY A 246 20.40 3.87 -6.65
CA GLY A 246 20.61 2.80 -7.60
C GLY A 246 19.46 1.79 -7.75
N ASN A 247 18.83 1.88 -8.89
CA ASN A 247 18.39 0.84 -9.79
C ASN A 247 17.84 1.59 -11.01
N ALA A 248 18.66 1.75 -12.03
CA ALA A 248 18.18 2.17 -13.35
C ALA A 248 17.19 1.08 -13.80
N GLN A 249 15.90 1.29 -13.54
CA GLN A 249 14.84 0.50 -14.18
C GLN A 249 14.85 0.92 -15.65
N PHE A 250 15.55 0.13 -16.46
CA PHE A 250 15.44 0.23 -17.91
C PHE A 250 13.98 -0.02 -18.28
N ASP A 251 13.49 0.72 -19.28
CA ASP A 251 12.16 0.47 -19.84
C ASP A 251 12.07 -1.05 -20.15
N PRO A 252 11.04 -1.75 -19.67
CA PRO A 252 10.87 -3.19 -19.91
C PRO A 252 10.96 -3.57 -21.39
N ILE A 253 10.67 -2.62 -22.29
CA ILE A 253 10.79 -2.80 -23.73
C ILE A 253 12.25 -3.01 -24.19
N LEU A 254 13.22 -2.39 -23.52
CA LEU A 254 14.64 -2.50 -23.85
C LEU A 254 15.24 -3.86 -23.51
N LEU A 255 14.64 -4.55 -22.55
CA LEU A 255 15.05 -5.89 -22.11
C LEU A 255 14.46 -7.01 -22.98
N ARG A 256 13.57 -6.67 -23.92
CA ARG A 256 12.97 -7.63 -24.83
C ARG A 256 13.94 -8.04 -25.93
N PRO A 257 13.90 -9.31 -26.39
CA PRO A 257 14.71 -9.78 -27.50
C PRO A 257 14.30 -9.09 -28.81
N VAL A 258 15.27 -8.90 -29.69
CA VAL A 258 15.09 -8.26 -31.02
C VAL A 258 14.08 -9.03 -31.89
N ASP A 259 13.86 -10.33 -31.63
CA ASP A 259 12.88 -11.17 -32.33
C ASP A 259 11.44 -10.69 -32.14
N GLU A 260 11.13 -9.97 -31.05
CA GLU A 260 9.79 -9.40 -30.79
C GLU A 260 9.50 -8.11 -31.59
N LEU A 261 10.46 -7.62 -32.35
CA LEU A 261 10.28 -6.44 -33.21
C LEU A 261 9.56 -6.76 -34.52
N GLU A 262 9.15 -8.03 -34.75
CA GLU A 262 8.48 -8.46 -36.00
C GLU A 262 9.27 -8.10 -37.27
N LEU A 263 10.60 -8.11 -37.17
CA LEU A 263 11.50 -7.87 -38.30
C LEU A 263 11.52 -9.08 -39.25
N THR A 264 11.88 -8.84 -40.51
CA THR A 264 12.14 -9.96 -41.45
C THR A 264 13.18 -10.91 -40.87
N VAL A 265 13.05 -12.21 -41.10
CA VAL A 265 13.97 -13.27 -40.62
C VAL A 265 15.43 -12.96 -41.02
N ARG A 266 15.62 -12.32 -42.17
CA ARG A 266 16.94 -11.90 -42.65
C ARG A 266 17.53 -10.77 -41.79
N SER A 267 16.71 -9.76 -41.46
CA SER A 267 17.13 -8.65 -40.60
C SER A 267 17.45 -9.11 -39.18
N ALA A 268 16.62 -9.97 -38.59
CA ALA A 268 16.85 -10.52 -37.28
C ALA A 268 18.14 -11.38 -37.20
N ASN A 269 18.39 -12.21 -38.21
CA ASN A 269 19.62 -13.02 -38.26
C ASN A 269 20.89 -12.17 -38.41
N CYS A 270 20.84 -11.08 -39.18
CA CYS A 270 21.96 -10.14 -39.31
C CYS A 270 22.29 -9.44 -37.99
N LEU A 271 21.27 -9.04 -37.22
CA LEU A 271 21.48 -8.42 -35.90
C LEU A 271 22.07 -9.40 -34.89
N LYS A 272 21.60 -10.66 -34.87
CA LYS A 272 22.18 -11.74 -34.02
C LYS A 272 23.61 -12.06 -34.35
N ALA A 273 23.98 -12.03 -35.64
CA ALA A 273 25.36 -12.24 -36.06
C ALA A 273 26.35 -11.20 -35.53
N GLU A 274 25.85 -10.00 -35.23
CA GLU A 274 26.60 -8.89 -34.62
C GLU A 274 26.43 -8.81 -33.08
N ASN A 275 25.97 -9.88 -32.45
CA ASN A 275 25.74 -9.98 -31.02
C ASN A 275 24.72 -8.93 -30.48
N ILE A 276 23.76 -8.51 -31.29
CA ILE A 276 22.65 -7.63 -30.91
C ILE A 276 21.44 -8.52 -30.62
N TYR A 277 21.21 -8.85 -29.37
CA TYR A 277 20.14 -9.75 -28.93
C TYR A 277 18.94 -9.02 -28.36
N TYR A 278 19.13 -7.85 -27.77
CA TYR A 278 18.10 -7.09 -27.09
C TYR A 278 17.85 -5.74 -27.78
N ILE A 279 16.63 -5.21 -27.60
CA ILE A 279 16.25 -3.89 -28.16
C ILE A 279 17.19 -2.81 -27.62
N GLY A 280 17.61 -2.91 -26.34
CA GLY A 280 18.57 -1.98 -25.75
C GLY A 280 19.97 -2.02 -26.36
N ASP A 281 20.41 -3.15 -26.93
CA ASP A 281 21.67 -3.23 -27.70
C ASP A 281 21.52 -2.55 -29.05
N LEU A 282 20.35 -2.69 -29.69
CA LEU A 282 20.05 -2.18 -31.00
C LEU A 282 20.00 -0.65 -31.05
N ILE A 283 19.31 -0.02 -30.10
CA ILE A 283 19.14 1.44 -30.06
C ILE A 283 20.43 2.20 -29.77
N GLN A 284 21.43 1.55 -29.17
CA GLN A 284 22.75 2.18 -28.95
C GLN A 284 23.61 2.22 -30.20
N ARG A 285 23.28 1.43 -31.25
CA ARG A 285 24.00 1.45 -32.51
C ARG A 285 23.56 2.62 -33.36
N THR A 286 24.53 3.21 -34.02
CA THR A 286 24.25 4.29 -35.01
C THR A 286 23.90 3.67 -36.37
N GLU A 287 23.19 4.44 -37.22
CA GLU A 287 22.86 4.02 -38.58
C GLU A 287 24.10 3.61 -39.39
N ASN A 288 25.21 4.36 -39.24
CA ASN A 288 26.45 4.11 -39.96
C ASN A 288 27.13 2.80 -39.49
N GLU A 289 26.97 2.40 -38.25
CA GLU A 289 27.47 1.13 -37.74
C GLU A 289 26.65 -0.05 -38.27
N LEU A 290 25.32 0.08 -38.29
CA LEU A 290 24.43 -0.93 -38.83
C LEU A 290 24.60 -1.13 -40.36
N LEU A 291 24.90 -0.08 -41.11
CA LEU A 291 25.19 -0.19 -42.53
C LEU A 291 26.54 -0.88 -42.84
N LYS A 292 27.48 -0.91 -41.91
CA LYS A 292 28.75 -1.64 -42.03
C LYS A 292 28.60 -3.14 -41.77
N THR A 293 27.47 -3.56 -41.20
CA THR A 293 27.17 -4.96 -40.94
C THR A 293 26.99 -5.73 -42.24
N PRO A 294 27.71 -6.84 -42.45
CA PRO A 294 27.56 -7.62 -43.66
C PRO A 294 26.13 -8.16 -43.77
N ASN A 295 25.56 -8.07 -44.99
CA ASN A 295 24.20 -8.50 -45.35
C ASN A 295 23.03 -7.65 -44.80
N LEU A 296 23.24 -6.52 -44.09
CA LEU A 296 22.21 -5.61 -43.69
C LEU A 296 22.10 -4.46 -44.74
N GLY A 297 21.06 -4.49 -45.56
CA GLY A 297 20.83 -3.48 -46.62
C GLY A 297 20.05 -2.27 -46.12
N ARG A 298 20.03 -1.19 -46.96
CA ARG A 298 19.25 0.04 -46.68
C ARG A 298 17.75 -0.22 -46.46
N LYS A 299 17.18 -1.24 -47.11
CA LYS A 299 15.78 -1.64 -46.91
C LYS A 299 15.54 -2.19 -45.50
N SER A 300 16.40 -3.07 -45.03
CA SER A 300 16.32 -3.62 -43.65
C SER A 300 16.55 -2.53 -42.58
N LEU A 301 17.43 -1.55 -42.86
CA LEU A 301 17.62 -0.42 -41.94
C LEU A 301 16.38 0.43 -41.81
N ASN A 302 15.69 0.73 -42.93
CA ASN A 302 14.44 1.49 -42.89
C ASN A 302 13.33 0.73 -42.15
N GLU A 303 13.21 -0.57 -42.37
CA GLU A 303 12.28 -1.43 -41.61
C GLU A 303 12.54 -1.35 -40.11
N ILE A 304 13.80 -1.48 -39.66
CA ILE A 304 14.21 -1.34 -38.28
C ILE A 304 13.84 0.03 -37.71
N LYS A 305 14.08 1.12 -38.47
CA LYS A 305 13.72 2.48 -38.05
C LYS A 305 12.22 2.68 -37.89
N GLU A 306 11.41 2.20 -38.83
CA GLU A 306 9.95 2.30 -38.76
C GLU A 306 9.40 1.57 -37.55
N VAL A 307 9.90 0.34 -37.30
CA VAL A 307 9.47 -0.46 -36.14
C VAL A 307 9.91 0.18 -34.80
N LEU A 308 11.13 0.73 -34.73
CA LEU A 308 11.57 1.46 -33.54
C LEU A 308 10.79 2.75 -33.33
N ALA A 309 10.52 3.52 -34.39
CA ALA A 309 9.76 4.76 -34.33
C ALA A 309 8.30 4.53 -33.87
N SER A 310 7.67 3.43 -34.31
CA SER A 310 6.32 3.05 -33.85
C SER A 310 6.24 2.77 -32.35
N ARG A 311 7.38 2.47 -31.72
CA ARG A 311 7.52 2.23 -30.27
C ARG A 311 8.18 3.40 -29.53
N GLY A 312 8.35 4.55 -30.20
CA GLY A 312 8.95 5.75 -29.60
C GLY A 312 10.46 5.68 -29.39
N LEU A 313 11.16 4.74 -30.05
CA LEU A 313 12.60 4.54 -29.93
C LEU A 313 13.34 5.01 -31.18
N THR A 314 14.60 5.46 -31.00
CA THR A 314 15.46 5.91 -32.10
C THR A 314 16.85 5.29 -32.00
N LEU A 315 17.51 5.10 -33.15
CA LEU A 315 18.88 4.64 -33.18
C LEU A 315 19.85 5.71 -32.69
N GLY A 316 20.96 5.31 -32.05
CA GLY A 316 21.98 6.22 -31.51
C GLY A 316 21.67 6.75 -30.12
N MET A 317 20.67 6.23 -29.41
CA MET A 317 20.42 6.55 -28.00
C MET A 317 21.52 5.99 -27.11
N LYS A 318 22.07 6.80 -26.21
CA LYS A 318 23.04 6.35 -25.22
C LYS A 318 22.32 5.95 -23.93
N LEU A 319 22.47 4.68 -23.54
CA LEU A 319 22.00 4.16 -22.27
C LEU A 319 23.15 4.17 -21.26
N GLU A 320 23.02 4.89 -20.16
CA GLU A 320 23.97 4.82 -19.05
C GLU A 320 23.77 3.49 -18.31
N SER A 321 24.86 2.72 -18.12
CA SER A 321 24.86 1.41 -17.39
C SER A 321 24.19 0.24 -18.11
N TRP A 322 24.19 0.20 -19.44
CA TRP A 322 23.79 -0.97 -20.23
C TRP A 322 25.00 -1.91 -20.49
N PRO A 323 24.86 -3.25 -20.43
CA PRO A 323 23.68 -4.04 -20.05
C PRO A 323 23.49 -4.14 -18.52
N PRO A 324 22.24 -4.32 -18.04
CA PRO A 324 21.99 -4.54 -16.62
C PRO A 324 22.60 -5.86 -16.15
N ALA A 325 23.03 -5.89 -14.89
CA ALA A 325 23.58 -7.10 -14.26
C ALA A 325 22.51 -8.22 -14.25
N GLY A 326 22.83 -9.35 -14.92
CA GLY A 326 21.93 -10.50 -15.02
C GLY A 326 21.30 -10.72 -16.39
N LEU A 327 21.61 -9.91 -17.42
CA LEU A 327 21.21 -10.17 -18.78
C LEU A 327 22.14 -11.21 -19.41
N ASP A 328 21.65 -12.45 -19.54
CA ASP A 328 22.41 -13.52 -20.21
C ASP A 328 22.49 -13.25 -21.72
N LYS A 329 23.69 -13.06 -22.22
CA LYS A 329 24.01 -13.09 -23.66
C LYS A 329 23.99 -14.53 -24.14
N ARG A 330 22.82 -15.04 -24.51
CA ARG A 330 22.71 -16.34 -25.21
C ARG A 330 22.42 -16.11 -26.68
#